data_48cdfb602e43d0bcb1174d409dcc0ef6
#
_entry.id   48cdfb602e43d0bcb1174d409dcc0ef6
#
_cell.length_a   1.000
_cell.length_b   1.000
_cell.length_c   1.000
_cell.angle_alpha   90.00
_cell.angle_beta   90.00
_cell.angle_gamma   90.00
#
_symmetry.space_group_name_H-M   'P 1'
#
loop_
_entity.id
_entity.type
_entity.pdbx_description
1 polymer ?
#
loop_
_entity_poly.entity_id
_entity_poly.type
_entity_poly.pdbx_seq_one_letter_code
_entity_poly.pdbx_strand_id
1 'polypeptide(L)'
;MKKFLFFSMMVCLLAFVSFGCKPDNAATNAGNKPAQTTAASFAEITDSEKRKVVLAKKPERVVVMVPSILNYVDAVGGTIIGRPSSSKASVIPPSMEKAEDIGHVFNINMEKVVGLKPDLVFINAAQHQKFIKMLETNNINAITLQPKTYEETKEALVITGKVYGKAAEAEKLNKAMDDKIAATVAKMPKEHKKRIVILHATPSTVTVELDNSIAGNAAKMLGFVNIAQGTTAIQGKPEKAPYSIEVLVEKDPEIIFITSMGAQDKIEKRLKADVQGNPAYSALTAVKNNKVYILPEDLFLTPPGLRYPDAVELMAKDVFPENFK
;
A
#
# COMPACT_ATOMS: atom_id res chain seq x y z
N MET A 1 37.11 -24.45 -35.88
CA MET A 1 37.95 -25.65 -35.84
C MET A 1 37.50 -26.46 -34.64
N LYS A 2 36.92 -27.64 -34.95
CA LYS A 2 37.20 -28.99 -34.40
C LYS A 2 36.97 -29.17 -32.89
N LYS A 3 36.30 -30.16 -32.34
CA LYS A 3 35.62 -31.43 -32.74
C LYS A 3 34.90 -31.90 -31.46
N PHE A 4 33.66 -32.33 -31.47
CA PHE A 4 33.12 -33.69 -31.41
C PHE A 4 33.90 -34.67 -30.48
N LEU A 5 33.20 -35.26 -29.49
CA LEU A 5 33.06 -36.72 -29.43
C LEU A 5 31.93 -37.18 -28.50
N PHE A 6 31.13 -38.05 -29.06
CA PHE A 6 30.13 -38.97 -28.50
C PHE A 6 30.79 -40.13 -27.73
N PHE A 7 30.08 -40.77 -26.80
CA PHE A 7 30.03 -42.26 -26.58
C PHE A 7 29.04 -42.50 -25.42
N SER A 8 27.91 -43.08 -25.61
CA SER A 8 27.45 -44.44 -25.89
C SER A 8 27.29 -45.30 -24.62
N MET A 9 26.04 -45.52 -24.25
CA MET A 9 25.23 -46.74 -24.05
C MET A 9 25.96 -47.97 -23.47
N MET A 10 25.48 -48.51 -22.33
CA MET A 10 25.41 -49.97 -22.13
C MET A 10 24.32 -50.36 -21.12
N VAL A 11 23.37 -51.07 -21.65
CA VAL A 11 22.32 -51.85 -20.98
C VAL A 11 22.91 -53.12 -20.41
N CYS A 12 22.57 -53.52 -19.18
CA CYS A 12 22.60 -54.93 -18.78
C CYS A 12 21.39 -55.25 -17.90
N LEU A 13 20.53 -56.03 -18.51
CA LEU A 13 19.41 -56.78 -17.91
C LEU A 13 19.98 -58.08 -17.34
N LEU A 14 19.67 -58.45 -16.11
CA LEU A 14 19.71 -59.85 -15.67
C LEU A 14 18.63 -60.07 -14.60
N ALA A 15 17.65 -60.84 -15.00
CA ALA A 15 16.66 -61.45 -14.13
C ALA A 15 17.22 -62.73 -13.52
N PHE A 16 16.94 -62.98 -12.27
CA PHE A 16 16.87 -64.34 -11.73
C PHE A 16 15.71 -64.49 -10.73
N VAL A 17 15.05 -65.58 -10.91
CA VAL A 17 13.81 -66.06 -10.33
C VAL A 17 14.10 -66.97 -9.15
N SER A 18 13.23 -66.90 -8.12
CA SER A 18 12.54 -67.99 -7.45
C SER A 18 12.93 -68.54 -6.09
N PHE A 19 11.86 -68.86 -5.40
CA PHE A 19 11.63 -69.80 -4.28
C PHE A 19 11.95 -69.24 -2.87
N GLY A 20 10.98 -68.93 -2.01
CA GLY A 20 9.92 -69.75 -1.42
C GLY A 20 10.34 -70.31 -0.07
N CYS A 21 9.78 -69.74 1.03
CA CYS A 21 9.28 -70.46 2.21
C CYS A 21 8.82 -69.46 3.30
N LYS A 22 7.58 -69.60 3.73
CA LYS A 22 7.03 -69.16 5.06
C LYS A 22 7.40 -70.26 6.05
N PRO A 23 7.37 -70.11 7.39
CA PRO A 23 6.54 -69.22 8.19
C PRO A 23 7.28 -68.56 9.42
N ASP A 24 6.57 -67.75 10.11
CA ASP A 24 6.30 -67.59 11.54
C ASP A 24 6.51 -66.20 12.11
N ASN A 25 5.44 -65.82 12.75
CA ASN A 25 5.18 -64.72 13.69
C ASN A 25 6.40 -64.06 14.37
N ALA A 26 6.53 -62.77 14.10
CA ALA A 26 6.97 -61.81 15.11
C ALA A 26 6.24 -60.48 14.90
N ALA A 27 5.43 -60.14 15.85
CA ALA A 27 4.75 -58.86 15.96
C ALA A 27 5.78 -57.73 16.06
N THR A 28 6.02 -57.00 14.97
CA THR A 28 6.71 -55.72 15.03
C THR A 28 5.69 -54.61 15.06
N ASN A 29 5.63 -53.95 16.20
CA ASN A 29 4.98 -52.68 16.45
C ASN A 29 5.35 -51.70 15.33
N ALA A 30 4.46 -51.53 14.37
CA ALA A 30 4.46 -50.38 13.48
C ALA A 30 4.08 -49.17 14.32
N GLY A 31 5.09 -48.42 14.75
CA GLY A 31 4.91 -47.13 15.39
C GLY A 31 4.05 -46.24 14.52
N ASN A 32 2.82 -46.06 14.93
CA ASN A 32 1.93 -45.04 14.43
C ASN A 32 2.58 -43.68 14.73
N LYS A 33 3.29 -43.16 13.71
CA LYS A 33 3.70 -41.75 13.73
C LYS A 33 2.40 -40.95 13.83
N PRO A 34 2.15 -40.17 14.89
CA PRO A 34 0.94 -39.36 14.94
C PRO A 34 0.89 -38.51 13.69
N ALA A 35 -0.15 -38.61 12.89
CA ALA A 35 -0.46 -37.63 11.89
C ALA A 35 -0.53 -36.30 12.65
N GLN A 36 0.41 -35.40 12.41
CA GLN A 36 0.32 -34.03 12.83
C GLN A 36 -0.94 -33.47 12.19
N THR A 37 -2.01 -33.47 12.95
CA THR A 37 -3.21 -32.68 12.64
C THR A 37 -2.72 -31.24 12.69
N THR A 38 -2.42 -30.66 11.53
CA THR A 38 -2.23 -29.21 11.41
C THR A 38 -3.55 -28.60 11.83
N ALA A 39 -3.62 -28.10 13.07
CA ALA A 39 -4.75 -27.32 13.51
C ALA A 39 -4.97 -26.23 12.45
N ALA A 40 -6.19 -26.15 11.91
CA ALA A 40 -6.54 -25.16 10.90
C ALA A 40 -6.20 -23.77 11.46
N SER A 41 -5.36 -23.01 10.76
CA SER A 41 -5.04 -21.64 11.12
C SER A 41 -6.31 -20.78 11.02
N PHE A 42 -6.45 -19.79 11.89
CA PHE A 42 -7.56 -18.84 11.83
C PHE A 42 -7.50 -18.01 10.53
N ALA A 43 -6.31 -17.54 10.17
CA ALA A 43 -6.09 -16.80 8.93
C ALA A 43 -4.64 -16.93 8.45
N GLU A 44 -4.48 -16.98 7.12
CA GLU A 44 -3.20 -16.80 6.44
C GLU A 44 -3.24 -15.49 5.67
N ILE A 45 -2.24 -14.65 5.88
CA ILE A 45 -2.16 -13.30 5.34
C ILE A 45 -0.84 -13.15 4.60
N THR A 46 -0.90 -12.65 3.38
CA THR A 46 0.27 -12.12 2.68
C THR A 46 0.23 -10.61 2.84
N ASP A 47 1.22 -10.04 3.51
CA ASP A 47 1.27 -8.61 3.81
C ASP A 47 1.85 -7.77 2.63
N SER A 48 1.90 -6.44 2.78
CA SER A 48 2.41 -5.55 1.73
C SER A 48 3.87 -5.82 1.33
N GLU A 49 4.67 -6.42 2.22
CA GLU A 49 6.05 -6.84 1.95
C GLU A 49 6.14 -8.29 1.43
N LYS A 50 5.01 -8.87 1.02
CA LYS A 50 4.89 -10.27 0.53
C LYS A 50 5.31 -11.32 1.57
N ARG A 51 5.34 -10.97 2.85
CA ARG A 51 5.57 -11.91 3.94
C ARG A 51 4.29 -12.68 4.25
N LYS A 52 4.43 -13.99 4.49
CA LYS A 52 3.32 -14.84 4.96
C LYS A 52 3.25 -14.78 6.48
N VAL A 53 2.14 -14.35 7.01
CA VAL A 53 1.82 -14.30 8.44
C VAL A 53 0.67 -15.26 8.71
N VAL A 54 0.90 -16.27 9.55
CA VAL A 54 -0.10 -17.25 9.92
C VAL A 54 -0.61 -16.93 11.31
N LEU A 55 -1.90 -16.66 11.43
CA LEU A 55 -2.58 -16.44 12.68
C LEU A 55 -3.24 -17.73 13.12
N ALA A 56 -2.72 -18.36 14.16
CA ALA A 56 -3.26 -19.62 14.68
C ALA A 56 -4.67 -19.43 15.32
N LYS A 57 -4.92 -18.25 15.89
CA LYS A 57 -6.21 -17.84 16.46
C LYS A 57 -6.52 -16.39 16.08
N LYS A 58 -7.77 -15.99 16.24
CA LYS A 58 -8.20 -14.60 16.08
C LYS A 58 -7.42 -13.71 17.06
N PRO A 59 -6.77 -12.62 16.59
CA PRO A 59 -6.11 -11.68 17.49
C PRO A 59 -7.11 -10.97 18.42
N GLU A 60 -6.74 -10.84 19.68
CA GLU A 60 -7.52 -10.18 20.72
C GLU A 60 -6.88 -8.88 21.19
N ARG A 61 -5.54 -8.80 21.08
CA ARG A 61 -4.74 -7.70 21.60
C ARG A 61 -3.94 -7.04 20.46
N VAL A 62 -4.63 -6.22 19.68
CA VAL A 62 -4.05 -5.59 18.49
C VAL A 62 -3.49 -4.22 18.83
N VAL A 63 -2.28 -3.95 18.37
CA VAL A 63 -1.67 -2.62 18.39
C VAL A 63 -1.52 -2.13 16.95
N VAL A 64 -1.82 -0.85 16.71
CA VAL A 64 -1.61 -0.19 15.42
C VAL A 64 -0.53 0.88 15.59
N MET A 65 0.54 0.82 14.81
CA MET A 65 1.65 1.78 14.88
C MET A 65 1.55 2.91 13.83
N VAL A 66 0.51 2.88 12.98
CA VAL A 66 0.35 3.79 11.84
C VAL A 66 -1.03 4.43 11.83
N PRO A 67 -1.14 5.77 11.88
CA PRO A 67 -2.44 6.45 11.96
C PRO A 67 -3.40 6.08 10.83
N SER A 68 -2.93 6.00 9.58
CA SER A 68 -3.79 5.69 8.43
C SER A 68 -4.42 4.29 8.49
N ILE A 69 -3.83 3.34 9.25
CA ILE A 69 -4.37 1.99 9.41
C ILE A 69 -5.55 1.96 10.39
N LEU A 70 -5.64 2.92 11.31
CA LEU A 70 -6.75 3.00 12.28
C LEU A 70 -8.12 3.02 11.57
N ASN A 71 -8.23 3.72 10.45
CA ASN A 71 -9.47 3.83 9.70
C ASN A 71 -9.93 2.50 9.08
N TYR A 72 -9.00 1.62 8.69
CA TYR A 72 -9.35 0.28 8.20
C TYR A 72 -9.87 -0.61 9.32
N VAL A 73 -9.22 -0.53 10.51
CA VAL A 73 -9.63 -1.29 11.69
C VAL A 73 -11.02 -0.83 12.16
N ASP A 74 -11.24 0.49 12.24
CA ASP A 74 -12.52 1.07 12.63
C ASP A 74 -13.65 0.67 11.67
N ALA A 75 -13.39 0.74 10.38
CA ALA A 75 -14.36 0.44 9.33
C ALA A 75 -14.89 -1.00 9.38
N VAL A 76 -14.06 -1.96 9.78
CA VAL A 76 -14.50 -3.36 9.97
C VAL A 76 -15.02 -3.63 11.39
N GLY A 77 -15.15 -2.60 12.24
CA GLY A 77 -15.57 -2.73 13.64
C GLY A 77 -14.55 -3.48 14.51
N GLY A 78 -13.26 -3.32 14.18
CA GLY A 78 -12.15 -3.88 14.96
C GLY A 78 -11.85 -3.05 16.22
N THR A 79 -11.18 -3.67 17.20
CA THR A 79 -10.73 -3.02 18.42
C THR A 79 -9.22 -3.07 18.54
N ILE A 80 -8.64 -2.10 19.25
CA ILE A 80 -7.20 -2.01 19.48
C ILE A 80 -6.91 -1.69 20.96
N ILE A 81 -5.70 -2.05 21.40
CA ILE A 81 -5.23 -1.74 22.76
C ILE A 81 -4.13 -0.68 22.78
N GLY A 82 -3.53 -0.38 21.63
CA GLY A 82 -2.51 0.66 21.48
C GLY A 82 -2.58 1.33 20.13
N ARG A 83 -2.38 2.64 20.10
CA ARG A 83 -2.45 3.51 18.92
C ARG A 83 -1.30 4.51 18.88
N PRO A 84 -0.91 5.02 17.71
CA PRO A 84 0.05 6.09 17.63
C PRO A 84 -0.54 7.41 18.12
N SER A 85 0.34 8.32 18.60
CA SER A 85 -0.02 9.71 18.82
C SER A 85 -0.36 10.40 17.50
N SER A 86 -1.29 11.34 17.53
CA SER A 86 -1.55 12.24 16.40
C SER A 86 -1.67 13.68 16.91
N SER A 87 -1.04 14.61 16.20
CA SER A 87 -1.20 16.04 16.44
C SER A 87 -2.55 16.58 15.94
N LYS A 88 -3.22 15.85 15.04
CA LYS A 88 -4.54 16.15 14.52
C LYS A 88 -5.55 15.17 15.13
N ALA A 89 -6.39 15.60 16.05
CA ALA A 89 -7.40 14.76 16.70
C ALA A 89 -8.33 14.02 15.70
N SER A 90 -8.63 14.65 14.57
CA SER A 90 -9.47 14.08 13.50
C SER A 90 -8.89 12.82 12.81
N VAL A 91 -7.65 12.47 13.09
CA VAL A 91 -6.98 11.29 12.49
C VAL A 91 -7.24 10.01 13.30
N ILE A 92 -7.64 10.14 14.57
CA ILE A 92 -7.92 9.00 15.44
C ILE A 92 -9.44 8.80 15.48
N PRO A 93 -9.95 7.63 15.04
CA PRO A 93 -11.37 7.32 15.18
C PRO A 93 -11.83 7.40 16.64
N PRO A 94 -13.02 7.98 16.94
CA PRO A 94 -13.52 8.09 18.32
C PRO A 94 -13.58 6.76 19.07
N SER A 95 -13.86 5.67 18.36
CA SER A 95 -13.85 4.29 18.91
C SER A 95 -12.51 3.86 19.49
N MET A 96 -11.40 4.50 19.05
CA MET A 96 -10.01 4.13 19.36
C MET A 96 -9.30 5.14 20.27
N GLU A 97 -9.95 6.22 20.68
CA GLU A 97 -9.33 7.26 21.52
C GLU A 97 -8.82 6.72 22.87
N LYS A 98 -9.53 5.74 23.42
CA LYS A 98 -9.19 5.12 24.72
C LYS A 98 -8.02 4.13 24.67
N ALA A 99 -7.55 3.75 23.47
CA ALA A 99 -6.38 2.88 23.34
C ALA A 99 -5.13 3.60 23.84
N GLU A 100 -4.17 2.85 24.38
CA GLU A 100 -2.93 3.40 24.93
C GLU A 100 -2.13 4.13 23.85
N ASP A 101 -1.66 5.32 24.18
CA ASP A 101 -0.77 6.10 23.31
C ASP A 101 0.65 5.53 23.38
N ILE A 102 1.11 4.98 22.25
CA ILE A 102 2.43 4.34 22.11
C ILE A 102 3.49 5.26 21.49
N GLY A 103 3.20 6.55 21.32
CA GLY A 103 4.13 7.54 20.76
C GLY A 103 3.87 7.83 19.28
N HIS A 104 4.62 8.78 18.73
CA HIS A 104 4.46 9.25 17.35
C HIS A 104 4.97 8.21 16.33
N VAL A 105 4.34 8.13 15.15
CA VAL A 105 4.65 7.16 14.08
C VAL A 105 6.15 7.05 13.75
N PHE A 106 6.91 8.14 13.83
CA PHE A 106 8.37 8.14 13.61
C PHE A 106 9.18 7.84 14.88
N ASN A 107 8.55 7.85 16.05
CA ASN A 107 9.18 7.63 17.36
C ASN A 107 8.26 6.82 18.27
N ILE A 108 8.02 5.58 17.89
CA ILE A 108 7.20 4.63 18.67
C ILE A 108 7.97 4.20 19.92
N ASN A 109 7.28 4.20 21.05
CA ASN A 109 7.79 3.64 22.31
C ASN A 109 7.59 2.13 22.31
N MET A 110 8.63 1.39 21.93
CA MET A 110 8.57 -0.08 21.81
C MET A 110 8.43 -0.78 23.17
N GLU A 111 8.90 -0.17 24.29
CA GLU A 111 8.70 -0.71 25.63
C GLU A 111 7.21 -0.73 25.97
N LYS A 112 6.49 0.37 25.68
CA LYS A 112 5.03 0.40 25.81
C LYS A 112 4.36 -0.65 24.92
N VAL A 113 4.76 -0.76 23.65
CA VAL A 113 4.20 -1.76 22.72
C VAL A 113 4.35 -3.16 23.29
N VAL A 114 5.55 -3.58 23.68
CA VAL A 114 5.81 -4.91 24.25
C VAL A 114 5.11 -5.07 25.60
N GLY A 115 5.10 -4.03 26.45
CA GLY A 115 4.43 -4.03 27.75
C GLY A 115 2.91 -4.24 27.67
N LEU A 116 2.29 -3.82 26.56
CA LEU A 116 0.88 -4.10 26.26
C LEU A 116 0.62 -5.58 25.94
N LYS A 117 1.66 -6.40 25.73
CA LYS A 117 1.57 -7.83 25.39
C LYS A 117 0.58 -8.07 24.22
N PRO A 118 0.77 -7.43 23.07
CA PRO A 118 -0.08 -7.64 21.90
C PRO A 118 0.16 -9.03 21.32
N ASP A 119 -0.85 -9.59 20.68
CA ASP A 119 -0.73 -10.80 19.85
C ASP A 119 -0.56 -10.45 18.35
N LEU A 120 -0.87 -9.20 17.98
CA LEU A 120 -0.68 -8.66 16.64
C LEU A 120 -0.33 -7.18 16.68
N VAL A 121 0.58 -6.77 15.79
CA VAL A 121 0.92 -5.36 15.54
C VAL A 121 0.80 -5.04 14.06
N PHE A 122 0.04 -4.01 13.70
CA PHE A 122 0.07 -3.42 12.36
C PHE A 122 1.18 -2.38 12.26
N ILE A 123 2.03 -2.51 11.25
CA ILE A 123 3.19 -1.66 11.02
C ILE A 123 3.23 -1.11 9.59
N ASN A 124 4.10 -0.13 9.35
CA ASN A 124 4.51 0.34 8.03
C ASN A 124 5.99 0.01 7.81
N ALA A 125 6.35 -0.58 6.69
CA ALA A 125 7.74 -0.99 6.42
C ALA A 125 8.72 0.20 6.46
N ALA A 126 8.37 1.33 5.84
CA ALA A 126 9.25 2.48 5.73
C ALA A 126 9.70 3.05 7.09
N GLN A 127 8.86 2.96 8.13
CA GLN A 127 9.16 3.49 9.46
C GLN A 127 9.52 2.41 10.49
N HIS A 128 8.97 1.19 10.35
CA HIS A 128 8.94 0.21 11.43
C HIS A 128 9.65 -1.11 11.13
N GLN A 129 10.20 -1.30 9.91
CA GLN A 129 10.87 -2.55 9.51
C GLN A 129 11.95 -2.99 10.53
N LYS A 130 12.68 -2.03 11.11
CA LYS A 130 13.69 -2.29 12.14
C LYS A 130 13.16 -2.99 13.40
N PHE A 131 11.85 -2.91 13.66
CA PHE A 131 11.23 -3.51 14.84
C PHE A 131 10.69 -4.92 14.62
N ILE A 132 10.61 -5.40 13.37
CA ILE A 132 10.04 -6.73 13.03
C ILE A 132 10.74 -7.83 13.83
N LYS A 133 12.08 -7.86 13.80
CA LYS A 133 12.85 -8.88 14.53
C LYS A 133 12.60 -8.87 16.03
N MET A 134 12.43 -7.68 16.63
CA MET A 134 12.12 -7.54 18.06
C MET A 134 10.73 -8.09 18.36
N LEU A 135 9.73 -7.78 17.54
CA LEU A 135 8.36 -8.29 17.68
C LEU A 135 8.34 -9.82 17.57
N GLU A 136 8.99 -10.39 16.57
CA GLU A 136 9.11 -11.84 16.37
C GLU A 136 9.78 -12.53 17.56
N THR A 137 10.87 -11.96 18.11
CA THR A 137 11.56 -12.50 19.30
C THR A 137 10.64 -12.52 20.55
N ASN A 138 9.67 -11.62 20.62
CA ASN A 138 8.66 -11.58 21.68
C ASN A 138 7.37 -12.37 21.33
N ASN A 139 7.40 -13.20 20.26
CA ASN A 139 6.25 -13.95 19.76
C ASN A 139 5.04 -13.07 19.39
N ILE A 140 5.29 -11.86 18.93
CA ILE A 140 4.28 -10.91 18.47
C ILE A 140 4.22 -10.93 16.95
N ASN A 141 3.07 -11.25 16.37
CA ASN A 141 2.87 -11.19 14.93
C ASN A 141 2.91 -9.74 14.45
N ALA A 142 3.58 -9.49 13.33
CA ALA A 142 3.61 -8.18 12.69
C ALA A 142 3.08 -8.29 11.26
N ILE A 143 2.07 -7.49 10.92
CA ILE A 143 1.52 -7.36 9.57
C ILE A 143 1.86 -5.97 9.05
N THR A 144 2.54 -5.92 7.91
CA THR A 144 2.88 -4.67 7.22
C THR A 144 1.76 -4.25 6.27
N LEU A 145 1.23 -3.04 6.44
CA LEU A 145 0.30 -2.42 5.52
C LEU A 145 0.86 -1.06 5.06
N GLN A 146 0.93 -0.86 3.75
CA GLN A 146 1.42 0.39 3.15
C GLN A 146 0.68 0.71 1.84
N PRO A 147 -0.65 0.89 1.88
CA PRO A 147 -1.43 1.15 0.69
C PRO A 147 -1.12 2.55 0.11
N LYS A 148 -0.85 2.63 -1.19
CA LYS A 148 -0.70 3.87 -1.97
C LYS A 148 -1.68 3.91 -3.13
N THR A 149 -1.89 2.77 -3.79
CA THR A 149 -2.86 2.63 -4.88
C THR A 149 -4.23 2.20 -4.35
N TYR A 150 -5.23 2.33 -5.20
CA TYR A 150 -6.58 1.88 -4.85
C TYR A 150 -6.66 0.37 -4.62
N GLU A 151 -5.96 -0.42 -5.44
CA GLU A 151 -5.94 -1.87 -5.27
C GLU A 151 -5.27 -2.26 -3.94
N GLU A 152 -4.15 -1.62 -3.57
CA GLU A 152 -3.51 -1.83 -2.27
C GLU A 152 -4.41 -1.39 -1.10
N THR A 153 -5.24 -0.35 -1.29
CA THR A 153 -6.24 0.08 -0.33
C THR A 153 -7.30 -1.00 -0.11
N LYS A 154 -7.82 -1.59 -1.19
CA LYS A 154 -8.76 -2.72 -1.10
C LYS A 154 -8.13 -3.95 -0.45
N GLU A 155 -6.88 -4.28 -0.80
CA GLU A 155 -6.14 -5.39 -0.19
C GLU A 155 -5.93 -5.17 1.31
N ALA A 156 -5.55 -3.95 1.74
CA ALA A 156 -5.40 -3.60 3.15
C ALA A 156 -6.71 -3.78 3.94
N LEU A 157 -7.85 -3.42 3.34
CA LEU A 157 -9.17 -3.63 3.94
C LEU A 157 -9.51 -5.12 4.05
N VAL A 158 -9.22 -5.91 3.02
CA VAL A 158 -9.40 -7.39 3.05
C VAL A 158 -8.52 -8.02 4.12
N ILE A 159 -7.26 -7.62 4.22
CA ILE A 159 -6.34 -8.11 5.27
C ILE A 159 -6.90 -7.79 6.65
N THR A 160 -7.31 -6.52 6.85
CA THR A 160 -7.89 -6.10 8.14
C THR A 160 -9.17 -6.90 8.45
N GLY A 161 -10.05 -7.08 7.47
CA GLY A 161 -11.25 -7.91 7.61
C GLY A 161 -10.93 -9.36 8.01
N LYS A 162 -9.91 -9.97 7.41
CA LYS A 162 -9.45 -11.33 7.79
C LYS A 162 -8.96 -11.38 9.23
N VAL A 163 -8.14 -10.41 9.65
CA VAL A 163 -7.61 -10.32 11.03
C VAL A 163 -8.72 -10.29 12.06
N TYR A 164 -9.78 -9.55 11.79
CA TYR A 164 -10.91 -9.41 12.72
C TYR A 164 -12.04 -10.42 12.50
N GLY A 165 -11.92 -11.35 11.54
CA GLY A 165 -12.98 -12.28 11.16
C GLY A 165 -14.21 -11.56 10.57
N LYS A 166 -13.98 -10.47 9.84
CA LYS A 166 -14.96 -9.58 9.21
C LYS A 166 -14.77 -9.48 7.70
N ALA A 167 -14.40 -10.58 7.04
CA ALA A 167 -14.13 -10.60 5.60
C ALA A 167 -15.31 -10.10 4.76
N ALA A 168 -16.53 -10.50 5.10
CA ALA A 168 -17.73 -10.06 4.38
C ALA A 168 -17.97 -8.54 4.49
N GLU A 169 -17.67 -7.93 5.64
CA GLU A 169 -17.79 -6.49 5.81
C GLU A 169 -16.73 -5.75 4.98
N ALA A 170 -15.50 -6.26 4.95
CA ALA A 170 -14.44 -5.71 4.10
C ALA A 170 -14.80 -5.77 2.61
N GLU A 171 -15.37 -6.86 2.13
CA GLU A 171 -15.85 -7.00 0.75
C GLU A 171 -16.98 -6.01 0.43
N LYS A 172 -17.94 -5.85 1.33
CA LYS A 172 -19.02 -4.87 1.20
C LYS A 172 -18.50 -3.43 1.11
N LEU A 173 -17.51 -3.08 1.94
CA LEU A 173 -16.89 -1.77 1.93
C LEU A 173 -16.10 -1.54 0.63
N ASN A 174 -15.35 -2.54 0.16
CA ASN A 174 -14.66 -2.49 -1.13
C ASN A 174 -15.65 -2.25 -2.28
N LYS A 175 -16.77 -3.01 -2.30
CA LYS A 175 -17.80 -2.80 -3.31
C LYS A 175 -18.39 -1.39 -3.26
N ALA A 176 -18.64 -0.86 -2.09
CA ALA A 176 -19.16 0.50 -1.93
C ALA A 176 -18.17 1.57 -2.47
N MET A 177 -16.87 1.35 -2.30
CA MET A 177 -15.85 2.22 -2.91
C MET A 177 -15.81 2.08 -4.43
N ASP A 178 -15.87 0.84 -4.96
CA ASP A 178 -15.91 0.59 -6.40
C ASP A 178 -17.14 1.27 -7.04
N ASP A 179 -18.31 1.16 -6.42
CA ASP A 179 -19.56 1.77 -6.90
C ASP A 179 -19.46 3.32 -6.94
N LYS A 180 -18.85 3.95 -5.91
CA LYS A 180 -18.64 5.40 -5.88
C LYS A 180 -17.68 5.88 -6.97
N ILE A 181 -16.56 5.16 -7.17
CA ILE A 181 -15.61 5.51 -8.22
C ILE A 181 -16.24 5.33 -9.61
N ALA A 182 -16.96 4.23 -9.84
CA ALA A 182 -17.69 4.02 -11.08
C ALA A 182 -18.71 5.13 -11.37
N ALA A 183 -19.43 5.59 -10.33
CA ALA A 183 -20.37 6.70 -10.45
C ALA A 183 -19.65 8.03 -10.81
N THR A 184 -18.46 8.26 -10.26
CA THR A 184 -17.63 9.43 -10.62
C THR A 184 -17.17 9.35 -12.08
N VAL A 185 -16.62 8.21 -12.50
CA VAL A 185 -16.13 8.00 -13.87
C VAL A 185 -17.26 8.09 -14.88
N ALA A 186 -18.48 7.62 -14.55
CA ALA A 186 -19.65 7.70 -15.42
C ALA A 186 -20.08 9.15 -15.72
N LYS A 187 -19.75 10.11 -14.87
CA LYS A 187 -20.00 11.55 -15.07
C LYS A 187 -18.95 12.21 -15.97
N MET A 188 -17.80 11.57 -16.19
CA MET A 188 -16.73 12.13 -17.00
C MET A 188 -17.13 12.18 -18.48
N PRO A 189 -16.61 13.13 -19.28
CA PRO A 189 -16.78 13.12 -20.72
C PRO A 189 -16.27 11.81 -21.31
N LYS A 190 -16.96 11.23 -22.29
CA LYS A 190 -16.60 9.92 -22.88
C LYS A 190 -15.22 9.94 -23.57
N GLU A 191 -14.83 11.07 -24.14
CA GLU A 191 -13.54 11.26 -24.82
C GLU A 191 -12.76 12.35 -24.09
N HIS A 192 -11.92 11.93 -23.14
CA HIS A 192 -11.02 12.83 -22.45
C HIS A 192 -9.69 12.10 -22.19
N LYS A 193 -8.62 12.51 -22.79
CA LYS A 193 -7.26 12.03 -22.53
C LYS A 193 -6.41 13.22 -22.11
N LYS A 194 -6.80 13.88 -20.99
CA LYS A 194 -6.06 15.04 -20.49
C LYS A 194 -4.65 14.66 -20.10
N ARG A 195 -3.68 15.36 -20.67
CA ARG A 195 -2.27 15.22 -20.28
C ARG A 195 -2.04 16.02 -19.01
N ILE A 196 -1.59 15.33 -17.98
CA ILE A 196 -1.39 15.94 -16.66
C ILE A 196 0.05 15.72 -16.17
N VAL A 197 0.45 16.54 -15.23
CA VAL A 197 1.61 16.27 -14.37
C VAL A 197 1.21 16.46 -12.92
N ILE A 198 1.84 15.73 -12.03
CA ILE A 198 1.67 15.87 -10.58
C ILE A 198 3.01 16.27 -9.99
N LEU A 199 3.12 17.50 -9.51
CA LEU A 199 4.29 18.00 -8.81
C LEU A 199 4.15 17.69 -7.32
N HIS A 200 5.22 17.18 -6.70
CA HIS A 200 5.30 17.00 -5.26
C HIS A 200 6.32 17.96 -4.67
N ALA A 201 5.83 18.92 -3.88
CA ALA A 201 6.66 19.94 -3.26
C ALA A 201 6.91 19.68 -1.77
N THR A 202 8.18 19.76 -1.37
CA THR A 202 8.62 19.77 0.02
C THR A 202 9.42 21.06 0.28
N PRO A 203 9.74 21.43 1.52
CA PRO A 203 10.60 22.58 1.78
C PRO A 203 11.99 22.52 1.11
N SER A 204 12.46 21.32 0.75
CA SER A 204 13.80 21.11 0.20
C SER A 204 13.85 20.75 -1.29
N THR A 205 12.78 20.16 -1.85
CA THR A 205 12.78 19.63 -3.22
C THR A 205 11.43 19.72 -3.88
N VAL A 206 11.42 19.77 -5.23
CA VAL A 206 10.27 19.46 -6.07
C VAL A 206 10.60 18.19 -6.84
N THR A 207 9.64 17.27 -6.94
CA THR A 207 9.70 16.03 -7.71
C THR A 207 8.40 15.86 -8.49
N VAL A 208 8.32 14.90 -9.41
CA VAL A 208 7.06 14.50 -10.05
C VAL A 208 6.58 13.17 -9.48
N GLU A 209 5.27 13.01 -9.38
CA GLU A 209 4.65 11.75 -8.95
C GLU A 209 4.30 10.87 -10.15
N LEU A 210 4.55 9.57 -10.01
CA LEU A 210 4.24 8.53 -10.99
C LEU A 210 2.87 7.91 -10.72
N ASP A 211 2.40 7.04 -11.63
CA ASP A 211 1.06 6.42 -11.59
C ASP A 211 0.82 5.51 -10.37
N ASN A 212 1.86 5.11 -9.68
CA ASN A 212 1.80 4.31 -8.44
C ASN A 212 1.83 5.15 -7.15
N SER A 213 1.78 6.48 -7.24
CA SER A 213 1.45 7.36 -6.11
C SER A 213 -0.06 7.42 -5.89
N ILE A 214 -0.51 7.96 -4.77
CA ILE A 214 -1.95 8.16 -4.50
C ILE A 214 -2.58 9.03 -5.59
N ALA A 215 -1.99 10.20 -5.86
CA ALA A 215 -2.51 11.13 -6.85
C ALA A 215 -2.38 10.59 -8.29
N GLY A 216 -1.26 9.94 -8.61
CA GLY A 216 -1.06 9.31 -9.92
C GLY A 216 -2.04 8.19 -10.20
N ASN A 217 -2.33 7.36 -9.20
CA ASN A 217 -3.29 6.28 -9.33
C ASN A 217 -4.73 6.81 -9.47
N ALA A 218 -5.12 7.83 -8.70
CA ALA A 218 -6.42 8.49 -8.86
C ALA A 218 -6.57 9.10 -10.26
N ALA A 219 -5.54 9.79 -10.76
CA ALA A 219 -5.51 10.36 -12.11
C ALA A 219 -5.65 9.26 -13.20
N LYS A 220 -4.95 8.15 -13.04
CA LYS A 220 -5.05 6.99 -13.94
C LYS A 220 -6.45 6.39 -13.97
N MET A 221 -7.12 6.28 -12.81
CA MET A 221 -8.50 5.79 -12.72
C MET A 221 -9.48 6.69 -13.47
N LEU A 222 -9.19 8.00 -13.53
CA LEU A 222 -9.94 8.97 -14.32
C LEU A 222 -9.56 9.00 -15.81
N GLY A 223 -8.65 8.14 -16.27
CA GLY A 223 -8.21 8.10 -17.67
C GLY A 223 -7.29 9.25 -18.08
N PHE A 224 -6.72 9.98 -17.13
CA PHE A 224 -5.73 11.01 -17.42
C PHE A 224 -4.38 10.39 -17.81
N VAL A 225 -3.62 11.10 -18.64
CA VAL A 225 -2.29 10.69 -19.10
C VAL A 225 -1.23 11.46 -18.33
N ASN A 226 -0.58 10.82 -17.38
CA ASN A 226 0.53 11.42 -16.65
C ASN A 226 1.78 11.49 -17.53
N ILE A 227 2.23 12.71 -17.85
CA ILE A 227 3.41 12.91 -18.72
C ILE A 227 4.72 12.41 -18.09
N ALA A 228 4.73 12.18 -16.78
CA ALA A 228 5.87 11.59 -16.07
C ALA A 228 5.93 10.05 -16.20
N GLN A 229 4.92 9.41 -16.81
CA GLN A 229 4.90 7.96 -17.01
C GLN A 229 6.11 7.51 -17.84
N GLY A 230 6.76 6.42 -17.42
CA GLY A 230 7.96 5.88 -18.05
C GLY A 230 9.27 6.59 -17.65
N THR A 231 9.22 7.64 -16.82
CA THR A 231 10.41 8.26 -16.25
C THR A 231 11.02 7.34 -15.17
N THR A 232 12.35 7.28 -15.10
CA THR A 232 13.05 6.50 -14.07
C THR A 232 12.75 7.04 -12.69
N ALA A 233 12.25 6.17 -11.82
CA ALA A 233 11.95 6.52 -10.44
C ALA A 233 13.22 6.83 -9.63
N ILE A 234 13.08 7.66 -8.61
CA ILE A 234 14.14 7.94 -7.63
C ILE A 234 14.37 6.66 -6.79
N GLN A 235 15.64 6.32 -6.59
CA GLN A 235 16.00 5.17 -5.77
C GLN A 235 15.34 5.25 -4.38
N GLY A 236 14.67 4.18 -3.97
CA GLY A 236 13.92 4.09 -2.71
C GLY A 236 12.59 4.86 -2.68
N LYS A 237 12.18 5.47 -3.80
CA LYS A 237 10.90 6.19 -3.95
C LYS A 237 10.25 5.82 -5.28
N PRO A 238 9.71 4.61 -5.41
CA PRO A 238 9.23 4.09 -6.69
C PRO A 238 8.05 4.90 -7.26
N GLU A 239 7.37 5.68 -6.42
CA GLU A 239 6.26 6.55 -6.82
C GLU A 239 6.65 7.95 -7.25
N LYS A 240 7.97 8.28 -7.27
CA LYS A 240 8.46 9.63 -7.59
C LYS A 240 9.61 9.59 -8.59
N ALA A 241 9.68 10.61 -9.44
CA ALA A 241 10.79 10.83 -10.37
C ALA A 241 11.34 12.26 -10.24
N PRO A 242 12.56 12.54 -10.74
CA PRO A 242 13.11 13.89 -10.73
C PRO A 242 12.22 14.87 -11.50
N TYR A 243 12.11 16.09 -11.00
CA TYR A 243 11.50 17.20 -11.69
C TYR A 243 12.49 17.78 -12.74
N SER A 244 12.00 18.14 -13.93
CA SER A 244 12.72 18.93 -14.93
C SER A 244 11.75 19.87 -15.62
N ILE A 245 12.09 21.15 -15.66
CA ILE A 245 11.28 22.17 -16.37
C ILE A 245 11.37 21.98 -17.88
N GLU A 246 12.50 21.52 -18.41
CA GLU A 246 12.71 21.28 -19.84
C GLU A 246 11.74 20.17 -20.31
N VAL A 247 11.62 19.09 -19.54
CA VAL A 247 10.68 17.99 -19.83
C VAL A 247 9.23 18.47 -19.74
N LEU A 248 8.92 19.35 -18.75
CA LEU A 248 7.58 19.92 -18.64
C LEU A 248 7.23 20.77 -19.88
N VAL A 249 8.16 21.61 -20.32
CA VAL A 249 7.96 22.46 -21.52
C VAL A 249 7.83 21.62 -22.78
N GLU A 250 8.67 20.62 -22.95
CA GLU A 250 8.59 19.70 -24.11
C GLU A 250 7.26 18.97 -24.18
N LYS A 251 6.80 18.45 -23.03
CA LYS A 251 5.55 17.65 -22.96
C LYS A 251 4.30 18.50 -22.78
N ASP A 252 4.42 19.76 -22.41
CA ASP A 252 3.36 20.77 -22.24
C ASP A 252 2.04 20.20 -21.68
N PRO A 253 1.92 19.91 -20.37
CA PRO A 253 0.72 19.35 -19.78
C PRO A 253 -0.44 20.33 -19.84
N GLU A 254 -1.66 19.81 -20.02
CA GLU A 254 -2.90 20.59 -19.99
C GLU A 254 -3.33 20.94 -18.56
N ILE A 255 -2.87 20.15 -17.57
CA ILE A 255 -3.24 20.28 -16.16
C ILE A 255 -2.02 20.00 -15.29
N ILE A 256 -1.85 20.79 -14.24
CA ILE A 256 -0.85 20.58 -13.21
C ILE A 256 -1.59 20.35 -11.87
N PHE A 257 -1.35 19.22 -11.25
CA PHE A 257 -1.72 18.98 -9.86
C PHE A 257 -0.48 19.17 -8.97
N ILE A 258 -0.70 19.66 -7.76
CA ILE A 258 0.37 19.88 -6.78
C ILE A 258 0.01 19.18 -5.48
N THR A 259 0.81 18.22 -5.06
CA THR A 259 0.81 17.66 -3.71
C THR A 259 1.93 18.30 -2.89
N SER A 260 1.77 18.39 -1.59
CA SER A 260 2.78 19.03 -0.75
C SER A 260 2.92 18.37 0.62
N MET A 261 4.12 18.49 1.21
CA MET A 261 4.41 18.01 2.55
C MET A 261 5.33 18.97 3.29
N GLY A 262 4.81 19.57 4.37
CA GLY A 262 5.59 20.46 5.26
C GLY A 262 4.90 21.78 5.54
N ALA A 263 5.66 22.75 6.06
CA ALA A 263 5.12 24.08 6.37
C ALA A 263 4.77 24.83 5.07
N GLN A 264 3.55 25.35 5.00
CA GLN A 264 2.97 25.97 3.81
C GLN A 264 3.84 27.12 3.25
N ASP A 265 4.32 28.00 4.11
CA ASP A 265 5.18 29.13 3.75
C ASP A 265 6.49 28.69 3.06
N LYS A 266 7.07 27.60 3.54
CA LYS A 266 8.29 27.02 2.96
C LYS A 266 8.03 26.34 1.63
N ILE A 267 6.88 25.69 1.49
CA ILE A 267 6.46 25.04 0.25
C ILE A 267 6.20 26.10 -0.83
N GLU A 268 5.47 27.17 -0.51
CA GLU A 268 5.21 28.28 -1.43
C GLU A 268 6.52 28.93 -1.90
N LYS A 269 7.46 29.18 -0.96
CA LYS A 269 8.77 29.71 -1.28
C LYS A 269 9.54 28.77 -2.24
N ARG A 270 9.48 27.46 -2.01
CA ARG A 270 10.12 26.45 -2.86
C ARG A 270 9.50 26.39 -4.25
N LEU A 271 8.17 26.33 -4.33
CA LEU A 271 7.46 26.33 -5.62
C LEU A 271 7.74 27.60 -6.42
N LYS A 272 7.78 28.75 -5.76
CA LYS A 272 8.14 30.02 -6.41
C LYS A 272 9.55 30.02 -6.94
N ALA A 273 10.50 29.48 -6.17
CA ALA A 273 11.92 29.45 -6.58
C ALA A 273 12.20 28.45 -7.70
N ASP A 274 11.70 27.22 -7.58
CA ASP A 274 12.09 26.11 -8.47
C ASP A 274 11.17 25.97 -9.69
N VAL A 275 9.94 26.47 -9.60
CA VAL A 275 8.91 26.24 -10.62
C VAL A 275 8.38 27.56 -11.18
N GLN A 276 7.64 28.32 -10.37
CA GLN A 276 6.89 29.49 -10.81
C GLN A 276 7.80 30.68 -11.22
N GLY A 277 9.01 30.78 -10.64
CA GLY A 277 10.00 31.82 -10.99
C GLY A 277 10.68 31.61 -12.34
N ASN A 278 10.51 30.43 -12.96
CA ASN A 278 11.06 30.17 -14.29
C ASN A 278 10.10 30.72 -15.37
N PRO A 279 10.57 31.59 -16.29
CA PRO A 279 9.72 32.12 -17.35
C PRO A 279 9.07 31.04 -18.23
N ALA A 280 9.72 29.89 -18.40
CA ALA A 280 9.21 28.77 -19.16
C ALA A 280 7.95 28.14 -18.50
N TYR A 281 7.82 28.22 -17.18
CA TYR A 281 6.62 27.75 -16.48
C TYR A 281 5.37 28.55 -16.87
N SER A 282 5.49 29.86 -16.98
CA SER A 282 4.39 30.75 -17.39
C SER A 282 3.92 30.49 -18.83
N ALA A 283 4.75 29.88 -19.65
CA ALA A 283 4.43 29.51 -21.02
C ALA A 283 3.62 28.22 -21.17
N LEU A 284 3.56 27.39 -20.11
CA LEU A 284 2.82 26.12 -20.12
C LEU A 284 1.32 26.33 -20.38
N THR A 285 0.72 25.43 -21.15
CA THR A 285 -0.72 25.42 -21.44
C THR A 285 -1.57 25.36 -20.16
N ALA A 286 -1.19 24.54 -19.18
CA ALA A 286 -1.89 24.46 -17.89
C ALA A 286 -1.91 25.80 -17.13
N VAL A 287 -0.78 26.52 -17.14
CA VAL A 287 -0.65 27.81 -16.43
C VAL A 287 -1.45 28.91 -17.13
N LYS A 288 -1.34 29.04 -18.45
CA LYS A 288 -2.10 30.01 -19.23
C LYS A 288 -3.62 29.85 -19.10
N ASN A 289 -4.08 28.60 -18.93
CA ASN A 289 -5.50 28.28 -18.80
C ASN A 289 -5.98 28.20 -17.34
N ASN A 290 -5.18 28.59 -16.36
CA ASN A 290 -5.49 28.50 -14.93
C ASN A 290 -5.88 27.07 -14.48
N LYS A 291 -5.23 26.04 -15.04
CA LYS A 291 -5.47 24.62 -14.72
C LYS A 291 -4.34 24.06 -13.83
N VAL A 292 -4.09 24.77 -12.74
CA VAL A 292 -3.13 24.38 -11.69
C VAL A 292 -3.91 24.21 -10.40
N TYR A 293 -3.93 23.00 -9.84
CA TYR A 293 -4.72 22.62 -8.68
C TYR A 293 -3.84 22.12 -7.54
N ILE A 294 -4.06 22.64 -6.34
CA ILE A 294 -3.41 22.16 -5.11
C ILE A 294 -4.29 21.09 -4.50
N LEU A 295 -3.75 19.88 -4.38
CA LEU A 295 -4.44 18.73 -3.83
C LEU A 295 -4.32 18.69 -2.30
N PRO A 296 -5.42 18.44 -1.54
CA PRO A 296 -5.38 18.40 -0.09
C PRO A 296 -4.57 17.22 0.47
N GLU A 297 -3.79 17.50 1.52
CA GLU A 297 -2.88 16.53 2.13
C GLU A 297 -3.59 15.29 2.69
N ASP A 298 -4.78 15.46 3.25
CA ASP A 298 -5.56 14.39 3.86
C ASP A 298 -6.14 13.37 2.87
N LEU A 299 -6.10 13.69 1.57
CA LEU A 299 -6.52 12.79 0.49
C LEU A 299 -5.35 12.31 -0.37
N PHE A 300 -4.25 13.07 -0.48
CA PHE A 300 -3.22 12.79 -1.47
C PHE A 300 -1.80 12.67 -0.92
N LEU A 301 -1.55 13.05 0.34
CA LEU A 301 -0.25 12.86 0.97
C LEU A 301 -0.21 11.60 1.85
N THR A 302 -1.24 11.39 2.64
CA THR A 302 -1.41 10.17 3.44
C THR A 302 -2.44 9.26 2.78
N PRO A 303 -2.29 7.93 2.89
CA PRO A 303 -3.28 7.02 2.33
C PRO A 303 -4.69 7.36 2.81
N PRO A 304 -5.61 7.73 1.90
CA PRO A 304 -6.95 8.21 2.28
C PRO A 304 -7.87 7.07 2.77
N GLY A 305 -7.43 5.82 2.64
CA GLY A 305 -8.21 4.66 3.05
C GLY A 305 -9.55 4.59 2.33
N LEU A 306 -10.64 4.46 3.09
CA LEU A 306 -12.00 4.39 2.55
C LEU A 306 -12.47 5.69 1.86
N ARG A 307 -11.71 6.78 2.03
CA ARG A 307 -11.95 8.05 1.33
C ARG A 307 -11.27 8.13 -0.05
N TYR A 308 -10.70 7.01 -0.53
CA TYR A 308 -10.10 6.98 -1.88
C TYR A 308 -11.06 7.43 -2.99
N PRO A 309 -12.36 7.08 -2.96
CA PRO A 309 -13.34 7.64 -3.90
C PRO A 309 -13.46 9.16 -3.83
N ASP A 310 -13.31 9.76 -2.64
CA ASP A 310 -13.36 11.22 -2.49
C ASP A 310 -12.17 11.91 -3.20
N ALA A 311 -10.98 11.28 -3.14
CA ALA A 311 -9.79 11.75 -3.87
C ALA A 311 -10.01 11.70 -5.39
N VAL A 312 -10.57 10.60 -5.91
CA VAL A 312 -10.91 10.45 -7.33
C VAL A 312 -11.96 11.48 -7.77
N GLU A 313 -13.02 11.65 -6.98
CA GLU A 313 -14.09 12.61 -7.28
C GLU A 313 -13.58 14.06 -7.26
N LEU A 314 -12.71 14.41 -6.31
CA LEU A 314 -12.13 15.75 -6.23
C LEU A 314 -11.33 16.09 -7.49
N MET A 315 -10.42 15.19 -7.92
CA MET A 315 -9.67 15.42 -9.15
C MET A 315 -10.57 15.53 -10.39
N ALA A 316 -11.64 14.74 -10.46
CA ALA A 316 -12.62 14.82 -11.53
C ALA A 316 -13.35 16.18 -11.54
N LYS A 317 -13.77 16.67 -10.36
CA LYS A 317 -14.45 17.97 -10.19
C LYS A 317 -13.54 19.15 -10.55
N ASP A 318 -12.26 19.08 -10.19
CA ASP A 318 -11.29 20.13 -10.54
C ASP A 318 -11.16 20.29 -12.06
N VAL A 319 -11.17 19.18 -12.79
CA VAL A 319 -10.96 19.18 -14.24
C VAL A 319 -12.25 19.44 -15.02
N PHE A 320 -13.38 18.88 -14.56
CA PHE A 320 -14.67 18.92 -15.24
C PHE A 320 -15.80 19.36 -14.30
N PRO A 321 -15.71 20.57 -13.70
CA PRO A 321 -16.68 21.02 -12.68
C PRO A 321 -18.14 21.04 -13.19
N GLU A 322 -18.34 21.22 -14.51
CA GLU A 322 -19.67 21.25 -15.13
C GLU A 322 -20.38 19.89 -15.08
N ASN A 323 -19.65 18.79 -15.00
CA ASN A 323 -20.20 17.43 -14.94
C ASN A 323 -20.65 17.01 -13.53
N PHE A 324 -20.34 17.84 -12.51
CA PHE A 324 -20.58 17.54 -11.08
C PHE A 324 -21.50 18.55 -10.39
N LYS A 325 -22.22 19.34 -11.18
CA LYS A 325 -23.23 20.29 -10.69
C LYS A 325 -24.51 19.60 -10.27
#